data_068c9d46aa55a679315d3d76eda7ba20
#
_entry.id   068c9d46aa55a679315d3d76eda7ba20
#
_cell.length_a   1.000
_cell.length_b   1.000
_cell.length_c   1.000
_cell.angle_alpha   90.00
_cell.angle_beta   90.00
_cell.angle_gamma   90.00
#
_symmetry.space_group_name_H-M   'P 1'
#
loop_
_entity.id
_entity.type
_entity.pdbx_description
1 polymer ?
#
loop_
_entity_poly.entity_id
_entity_poly.type
_entity_poly.pdbx_seq_one_letter_code
_entity_poly.pdbx_strand_id
1 'polypeptide(L)'
;GSLPVVLPIPGIDKGNVFTAIKDVAYLNNMLDEVNKAKDIVIIGGGFIGVEFADECKKKRDNSVTVIEMLPHCLQLAVDEEFCIAAEKVLTERGIKVLTNKRVEAILGNKQVSAVRLADGQELKADMVIIGVGARPNTELAEKAGLQIGPTRAIAVDRFMRTISDPHIFACGDCAEKYSFFSGKPSRTMLASIAGAEGRIVGANLFDTRYRNCGEIGVFSTIIGEQAFGCIQ
;
A
#
# COMPACT_ATOMS: atom_id res chain seq x y z
N GLY A 1 7.58 -10.09 4.84
CA GLY A 1 6.83 -8.86 5.01
C GLY A 1 7.17 -7.79 3.98
N SER A 2 6.56 -6.62 4.11
CA SER A 2 6.73 -5.49 3.20
C SER A 2 7.04 -4.20 3.98
N LEU A 3 7.62 -3.24 3.29
CA LEU A 3 7.87 -1.89 3.78
C LEU A 3 7.06 -0.89 2.95
N PRO A 4 6.57 0.21 3.53
CA PRO A 4 5.90 1.24 2.76
C PRO A 4 6.87 1.85 1.73
N VAL A 5 6.34 2.22 0.58
CA VAL A 5 7.09 2.99 -0.40
C VAL A 5 7.28 4.41 0.11
N VAL A 6 8.52 4.87 0.14
CA VAL A 6 8.87 6.26 0.48
C VAL A 6 9.10 7.03 -0.82
N LEU A 7 8.36 8.12 -0.99
CA LEU A 7 8.51 8.98 -2.17
C LEU A 7 9.80 9.81 -2.06
N PRO A 8 10.60 9.90 -3.14
CA PRO A 8 11.81 10.74 -3.15
C PRO A 8 11.46 12.21 -3.43
N ILE A 9 10.64 12.81 -2.56
CA ILE A 9 10.22 14.21 -2.67
C ILE A 9 10.72 15.03 -1.49
N PRO A 10 11.05 16.31 -1.68
CA PRO A 10 11.44 17.20 -0.59
C PRO A 10 10.39 17.27 0.52
N GLY A 11 10.80 17.22 1.76
CA GLY A 11 9.96 17.37 2.93
C GLY A 11 9.27 16.12 3.43
N ILE A 12 9.61 14.95 2.89
CA ILE A 12 9.08 13.64 3.30
C ILE A 12 9.36 13.32 4.79
N ASP A 13 10.41 13.90 5.34
CA ASP A 13 10.91 13.71 6.70
C ASP A 13 10.37 14.72 7.72
N LYS A 14 9.47 15.61 7.30
CA LYS A 14 8.86 16.58 8.21
C LYS A 14 7.94 15.92 9.22
N GLY A 15 7.79 16.56 10.37
CA GLY A 15 6.77 16.16 11.36
C GLY A 15 5.37 16.20 10.77
N ASN A 16 4.51 15.31 11.25
CA ASN A 16 3.13 15.08 10.76
C ASN A 16 3.06 14.56 9.31
N VAL A 17 4.13 13.92 8.82
CA VAL A 17 4.12 13.12 7.59
C VAL A 17 4.18 11.65 7.98
N PHE A 18 3.17 10.87 7.60
CA PHE A 18 3.01 9.47 7.99
C PHE A 18 2.97 8.55 6.77
N THR A 19 3.39 7.31 6.99
CA THR A 19 3.25 6.20 6.04
C THR A 19 2.53 5.03 6.70
N ALA A 20 2.11 4.02 5.94
CA ALA A 20 1.40 2.85 6.48
C ALA A 20 2.37 1.85 7.17
N ILE A 21 3.00 2.26 8.28
CA ILE A 21 3.86 1.41 9.11
C ILE A 21 2.98 0.58 10.06
N LYS A 22 3.20 -0.74 10.11
CA LYS A 22 2.45 -1.68 10.94
C LYS A 22 3.08 -1.81 12.35
N ASP A 23 3.14 -0.69 13.05
CA ASP A 23 3.61 -0.59 14.45
C ASP A 23 2.53 0.09 15.29
N VAL A 24 2.17 -0.50 16.43
CA VAL A 24 1.05 -0.04 17.26
C VAL A 24 1.29 1.34 17.84
N ALA A 25 2.52 1.61 18.34
CA ALA A 25 2.85 2.91 18.93
C ALA A 25 2.83 4.01 17.86
N TYR A 26 3.38 3.71 16.67
CA TYR A 26 3.35 4.61 15.51
C TYR A 26 1.93 4.92 15.06
N LEU A 27 1.07 3.89 14.95
CA LEU A 27 -0.33 4.07 14.53
C LEU A 27 -1.16 4.84 15.56
N ASN A 28 -0.92 4.64 16.86
CA ASN A 28 -1.55 5.44 17.91
C ASN A 28 -1.15 6.92 17.81
N ASN A 29 0.15 7.20 17.62
CA ASN A 29 0.61 8.58 17.38
C ASN A 29 -0.02 9.18 16.12
N MET A 30 -0.11 8.43 15.03
CA MET A 30 -0.79 8.87 13.81
C MET A 30 -2.27 9.20 14.08
N LEU A 31 -2.97 8.37 14.84
CA LEU A 31 -4.37 8.58 15.20
C LEU A 31 -4.56 9.84 16.06
N ASP A 32 -3.64 10.08 17.01
CA ASP A 32 -3.65 11.30 17.83
C ASP A 32 -3.48 12.56 16.97
N GLU A 33 -2.62 12.51 15.96
CA GLU A 33 -2.43 13.63 15.03
C GLU A 33 -3.63 13.78 14.07
N VAL A 34 -4.27 12.71 13.60
CA VAL A 34 -5.54 12.77 12.82
C VAL A 34 -6.62 13.49 13.62
N ASN A 35 -6.70 13.26 14.94
CA ASN A 35 -7.71 13.90 15.80
C ASN A 35 -7.47 15.41 16.02
N LYS A 36 -6.25 15.89 15.82
CA LYS A 36 -5.86 17.30 15.95
C LYS A 36 -5.87 18.06 14.62
N ALA A 37 -5.58 17.34 13.51
CA ALA A 37 -5.45 17.94 12.19
C ALA A 37 -6.78 18.49 11.67
N LYS A 38 -6.76 19.66 11.03
CA LYS A 38 -7.90 20.25 10.33
C LYS A 38 -7.85 19.92 8.83
N ASP A 39 -6.65 19.98 8.24
CA ASP A 39 -6.42 19.76 6.82
C ASP A 39 -5.50 18.56 6.62
N ILE A 40 -6.05 17.42 6.21
CA ILE A 40 -5.33 16.17 5.97
C ILE A 40 -5.19 15.95 4.45
N VAL A 41 -3.98 15.77 3.98
CA VAL A 41 -3.69 15.40 2.60
C VAL A 41 -3.21 13.97 2.54
N ILE A 42 -3.82 13.17 1.67
CA ILE A 42 -3.45 11.78 1.42
C ILE A 42 -2.85 11.69 0.02
N ILE A 43 -1.63 11.17 -0.08
CA ILE A 43 -0.91 11.00 -1.32
C ILE A 43 -1.02 9.54 -1.75
N GLY A 44 -1.69 9.30 -2.89
CA GLY A 44 -2.01 8.00 -3.45
C GLY A 44 -3.48 7.61 -3.26
N GLY A 45 -4.16 7.30 -4.35
CA GLY A 45 -5.56 6.90 -4.42
C GLY A 45 -5.77 5.38 -4.56
N GLY A 46 -4.77 4.55 -4.20
CA GLY A 46 -4.94 3.10 -4.11
C GLY A 46 -5.75 2.68 -2.88
N PHE A 47 -5.91 1.36 -2.64
CA PHE A 47 -6.67 0.83 -1.49
C PHE A 47 -6.29 1.50 -0.16
N ILE A 48 -4.99 1.56 0.14
CA ILE A 48 -4.49 2.16 1.39
C ILE A 48 -4.92 3.63 1.50
N GLY A 49 -4.77 4.40 0.43
CA GLY A 49 -5.11 5.83 0.45
C GLY A 49 -6.59 6.09 0.60
N VAL A 50 -7.45 5.37 -0.11
CA VAL A 50 -8.91 5.56 -0.01
C VAL A 50 -9.45 5.10 1.34
N GLU A 51 -8.89 4.04 1.93
CA GLU A 51 -9.26 3.58 3.28
C GLU A 51 -8.85 4.59 4.35
N PHE A 52 -7.63 5.14 4.27
CA PHE A 52 -7.22 6.22 5.17
C PHE A 52 -8.09 7.46 5.00
N ALA A 53 -8.50 7.81 3.76
CA ALA A 53 -9.36 8.97 3.51
C ALA A 53 -10.73 8.79 4.20
N ASP A 54 -11.35 7.63 4.02
CA ASP A 54 -12.63 7.33 4.65
C ASP A 54 -12.52 7.33 6.18
N GLU A 55 -11.52 6.66 6.75
CA GLU A 55 -11.33 6.60 8.20
C GLU A 55 -10.94 7.95 8.82
N CYS A 56 -10.13 8.77 8.14
CA CYS A 56 -9.81 10.11 8.61
C CYS A 56 -11.04 11.03 8.62
N LYS A 57 -11.95 10.86 7.67
CA LYS A 57 -13.21 11.65 7.59
C LYS A 57 -14.28 11.16 8.57
N LYS A 58 -14.25 9.90 8.94
CA LYS A 58 -15.29 9.27 9.76
C LYS A 58 -15.43 9.93 11.13
N LYS A 59 -16.64 10.44 11.41
CA LYS A 59 -17.00 11.12 12.67
C LYS A 59 -16.11 12.33 13.04
N ARG A 60 -15.48 12.99 12.05
CA ARG A 60 -14.60 14.16 12.24
C ARG A 60 -14.99 15.29 11.30
N ASP A 61 -14.71 16.52 11.72
CA ASP A 61 -14.96 17.75 10.94
C ASP A 61 -13.68 18.27 10.27
N ASN A 62 -12.77 17.38 9.92
CA ASN A 62 -11.57 17.74 9.19
C ASN A 62 -11.81 17.78 7.67
N SER A 63 -10.99 18.54 6.97
CA SER A 63 -10.90 18.53 5.52
C SER A 63 -9.96 17.40 5.12
N VAL A 64 -10.39 16.50 4.23
CA VAL A 64 -9.56 15.41 3.69
C VAL A 64 -9.46 15.56 2.19
N THR A 65 -8.24 15.55 1.66
CA THR A 65 -7.96 15.59 0.22
C THR A 65 -7.11 14.41 -0.18
N VAL A 66 -7.57 13.61 -1.14
CA VAL A 66 -6.79 12.56 -1.80
C VAL A 66 -6.17 13.11 -3.07
N ILE A 67 -4.87 12.88 -3.27
CA ILE A 67 -4.13 13.25 -4.49
C ILE A 67 -3.69 11.96 -5.16
N GLU A 68 -4.15 11.75 -6.40
CA GLU A 68 -3.79 10.60 -7.23
C GLU A 68 -3.16 11.08 -8.55
N MET A 69 -2.02 10.47 -8.91
CA MET A 69 -1.33 10.81 -10.15
C MET A 69 -1.95 10.18 -11.40
N LEU A 70 -2.68 9.10 -11.22
CA LEU A 70 -3.42 8.41 -12.28
C LEU A 70 -4.77 9.10 -12.54
N PRO A 71 -5.43 8.81 -13.67
CA PRO A 71 -6.76 9.33 -13.99
C PRO A 71 -7.83 9.03 -12.94
N HIS A 72 -7.73 7.89 -12.24
CA HIS A 72 -8.70 7.47 -11.24
C HIS A 72 -8.05 6.87 -10.01
N CYS A 73 -8.72 7.02 -8.85
CA CYS A 73 -8.46 6.19 -7.68
C CYS A 73 -8.79 4.72 -7.99
N LEU A 74 -8.08 3.80 -7.35
CA LEU A 74 -8.22 2.34 -7.50
C LEU A 74 -7.94 1.79 -8.92
N GLN A 75 -7.50 2.61 -9.87
CA GLN A 75 -7.33 2.26 -11.28
C GLN A 75 -6.41 1.05 -11.54
N LEU A 76 -5.48 0.76 -10.64
CA LEU A 76 -4.61 -0.42 -10.77
C LEU A 76 -5.27 -1.72 -10.30
N ALA A 77 -6.49 -1.65 -9.79
CA ALA A 77 -7.15 -2.78 -9.15
C ALA A 77 -8.53 -3.10 -9.74
N VAL A 78 -9.30 -2.09 -10.13
CA VAL A 78 -10.68 -2.26 -10.61
C VAL A 78 -10.87 -1.53 -11.94
N ASP A 79 -11.91 -1.90 -12.67
CA ASP A 79 -12.28 -1.26 -13.93
C ASP A 79 -12.78 0.18 -13.71
N GLU A 80 -12.68 1.02 -14.74
CA GLU A 80 -12.93 2.46 -14.66
C GLU A 80 -14.30 2.81 -14.07
N GLU A 81 -15.34 2.06 -14.41
CA GLU A 81 -16.70 2.28 -13.88
C GLU A 81 -16.77 2.16 -12.36
N PHE A 82 -16.00 1.23 -11.78
CA PHE A 82 -15.90 1.07 -10.31
C PHE A 82 -15.02 2.13 -9.69
N CYS A 83 -13.98 2.59 -10.39
CA CYS A 83 -13.17 3.74 -9.97
C CYS A 83 -14.04 4.99 -9.81
N ILE A 84 -14.83 5.31 -10.84
CA ILE A 84 -15.75 6.45 -10.85
C ILE A 84 -16.79 6.32 -9.72
N ALA A 85 -17.32 5.13 -9.50
CA ALA A 85 -18.27 4.87 -8.39
C ALA A 85 -17.61 5.11 -7.02
N ALA A 86 -16.37 4.65 -6.81
CA ALA A 86 -15.63 4.86 -5.58
C ALA A 86 -15.31 6.34 -5.33
N GLU A 87 -14.88 7.08 -6.36
CA GLU A 87 -14.63 8.53 -6.28
C GLU A 87 -15.90 9.31 -5.93
N LYS A 88 -17.04 8.90 -6.49
CA LYS A 88 -18.34 9.49 -6.17
C LYS A 88 -18.66 9.30 -4.68
N VAL A 89 -18.51 8.10 -4.15
CA VAL A 89 -18.74 7.82 -2.72
C VAL A 89 -17.82 8.66 -1.83
N LEU A 90 -16.52 8.75 -2.17
CA LEU A 90 -15.58 9.60 -1.43
C LEU A 90 -16.03 11.07 -1.43
N THR A 91 -16.47 11.58 -2.59
CA THR A 91 -16.92 12.98 -2.74
C THR A 91 -18.21 13.24 -1.96
N GLU A 92 -19.19 12.33 -2.00
CA GLU A 92 -20.45 12.42 -1.23
C GLU A 92 -20.20 12.44 0.28
N ARG A 93 -19.10 11.81 0.73
CA ARG A 93 -18.65 11.86 2.13
C ARG A 93 -17.85 13.14 2.47
N GLY A 94 -17.71 14.07 1.53
CA GLY A 94 -17.00 15.33 1.73
C GLY A 94 -15.48 15.21 1.66
N ILE A 95 -14.97 14.16 1.00
CA ILE A 95 -13.55 13.99 0.71
C ILE A 95 -13.27 14.56 -0.67
N LYS A 96 -12.29 15.46 -0.76
CA LYS A 96 -11.87 16.02 -2.04
C LYS A 96 -10.94 15.04 -2.74
N VAL A 97 -11.26 14.69 -3.99
CA VAL A 97 -10.42 13.82 -4.83
C VAL A 97 -9.79 14.63 -5.95
N LEU A 98 -8.47 14.58 -6.06
CA LEU A 98 -7.68 15.25 -7.10
C LEU A 98 -6.91 14.19 -7.88
N THR A 99 -7.44 13.78 -9.02
CA THR A 99 -6.79 12.86 -9.95
C THR A 99 -5.96 13.59 -11.00
N ASN A 100 -5.09 12.88 -11.73
CA ASN A 100 -4.13 13.45 -12.67
C ASN A 100 -3.22 14.51 -12.02
N LYS A 101 -2.95 14.40 -10.72
CA LYS A 101 -2.15 15.35 -9.96
C LYS A 101 -0.95 14.66 -9.28
N ARG A 102 0.23 15.16 -9.54
CA ARG A 102 1.47 14.65 -8.94
C ARG A 102 1.96 15.60 -7.85
N VAL A 103 2.27 15.07 -6.70
CA VAL A 103 2.91 15.84 -5.62
C VAL A 103 4.38 16.04 -5.97
N GLU A 104 4.87 17.28 -5.84
CA GLU A 104 6.26 17.66 -6.06
C GLU A 104 7.03 17.81 -4.75
N ALA A 105 6.42 18.41 -3.73
CA ALA A 105 7.07 18.66 -2.44
C ALA A 105 6.07 18.76 -1.30
N ILE A 106 6.54 18.46 -0.08
CA ILE A 106 5.85 18.74 1.18
C ILE A 106 6.52 19.95 1.81
N LEU A 107 5.74 21.01 2.06
CA LEU A 107 6.20 22.30 2.52
C LEU A 107 6.02 22.46 4.04
N GLY A 108 6.81 23.35 4.63
CA GLY A 108 6.80 23.68 6.05
C GLY A 108 8.20 23.72 6.63
N ASN A 109 8.32 24.14 7.89
CA ASN A 109 9.61 24.13 8.59
C ASN A 109 9.88 22.75 9.23
N LYS A 110 9.63 22.61 10.54
CA LYS A 110 9.77 21.35 11.27
C LYS A 110 8.59 20.40 11.03
N GLN A 111 7.40 20.96 10.82
CA GLN A 111 6.17 20.21 10.54
C GLN A 111 5.64 20.61 9.17
N VAL A 112 4.78 19.77 8.60
CA VAL A 112 4.08 20.09 7.35
C VAL A 112 3.16 21.28 7.54
N SER A 113 3.06 22.13 6.51
CA SER A 113 2.10 23.24 6.44
C SER A 113 1.35 23.28 5.13
N ALA A 114 1.89 22.67 4.06
CA ALA A 114 1.25 22.55 2.77
C ALA A 114 1.87 21.43 1.93
N VAL A 115 1.17 21.02 0.88
CA VAL A 115 1.66 20.13 -0.18
C VAL A 115 1.63 20.89 -1.50
N ARG A 116 2.75 20.88 -2.24
CA ARG A 116 2.84 21.49 -3.57
C ARG A 116 2.72 20.42 -4.65
N LEU A 117 1.86 20.69 -5.60
CA LEU A 117 1.66 19.90 -6.81
C LEU A 117 2.62 20.32 -7.92
N ALA A 118 2.83 19.44 -8.90
CA ALA A 118 3.73 19.70 -10.03
C ALA A 118 3.26 20.83 -10.97
N ASP A 119 2.00 21.22 -10.91
CA ASP A 119 1.44 22.38 -11.62
C ASP A 119 1.58 23.70 -10.84
N GLY A 120 2.25 23.67 -9.69
CA GLY A 120 2.49 24.83 -8.84
C GLY A 120 1.37 25.10 -7.82
N GLN A 121 0.25 24.39 -7.87
CA GLN A 121 -0.81 24.55 -6.87
C GLN A 121 -0.31 24.11 -5.49
N GLU A 122 -0.63 24.89 -4.46
CA GLU A 122 -0.36 24.54 -3.06
C GLU A 122 -1.66 24.26 -2.32
N LEU A 123 -1.66 23.16 -1.57
CA LEU A 123 -2.76 22.70 -0.73
C LEU A 123 -2.33 22.80 0.72
N LYS A 124 -3.08 23.52 1.54
CA LYS A 124 -2.85 23.57 2.98
C LYS A 124 -2.95 22.17 3.57
N ALA A 125 -2.03 21.83 4.48
CA ALA A 125 -2.02 20.54 5.15
C ALA A 125 -1.39 20.66 6.54
N ASP A 126 -2.11 20.21 7.56
CA ASP A 126 -1.58 20.04 8.92
C ASP A 126 -1.00 18.63 9.10
N MET A 127 -1.41 17.70 8.25
CA MET A 127 -0.98 16.31 8.25
C MET A 127 -0.93 15.76 6.82
N VAL A 128 0.04 14.90 6.55
CA VAL A 128 0.15 14.17 5.28
C VAL A 128 0.24 12.67 5.57
N ILE A 129 -0.55 11.87 4.84
CA ILE A 129 -0.48 10.41 4.86
C ILE A 129 -0.06 9.94 3.46
N ILE A 130 0.97 9.09 3.39
CA ILE A 130 1.50 8.55 2.14
C ILE A 130 1.01 7.12 1.97
N GLY A 131 0.10 6.93 1.01
CA GLY A 131 -0.54 5.66 0.68
C GLY A 131 -0.20 5.15 -0.72
N VAL A 132 1.06 5.29 -1.16
CA VAL A 132 1.52 4.93 -2.52
C VAL A 132 1.97 3.47 -2.68
N GLY A 133 1.54 2.61 -1.78
CA GLY A 133 1.82 1.17 -1.82
C GLY A 133 2.99 0.73 -0.96
N ALA A 134 3.38 -0.54 -1.14
CA ALA A 134 4.42 -1.21 -0.40
C ALA A 134 5.41 -1.91 -1.34
N ARG A 135 6.60 -2.22 -0.82
CA ARG A 135 7.63 -3.01 -1.49
C ARG A 135 8.03 -4.22 -0.62
N PRO A 136 8.45 -5.34 -1.23
CA PRO A 136 8.99 -6.46 -0.47
C PRO A 136 10.13 -6.03 0.45
N ASN A 137 10.17 -6.57 1.68
CA ASN A 137 11.31 -6.39 2.57
C ASN A 137 12.33 -7.51 2.31
N THR A 138 13.35 -7.21 1.54
CA THR A 138 14.38 -8.16 1.09
C THR A 138 15.77 -7.91 1.70
N GLU A 139 15.91 -6.89 2.57
CA GLU A 139 17.21 -6.44 3.08
C GLU A 139 18.04 -7.56 3.74
N LEU A 140 17.40 -8.42 4.54
CA LEU A 140 18.08 -9.55 5.17
C LEU A 140 18.52 -10.59 4.13
N ALA A 141 17.67 -10.87 3.15
CA ALA A 141 17.94 -11.83 2.08
C ALA A 141 19.09 -11.35 1.17
N GLU A 142 19.08 -10.07 0.81
CA GLU A 142 20.16 -9.45 0.01
C GLU A 142 21.51 -9.50 0.76
N LYS A 143 21.52 -9.19 2.06
CA LYS A 143 22.73 -9.30 2.90
C LYS A 143 23.22 -10.74 3.03
N ALA A 144 22.30 -11.72 2.95
CA ALA A 144 22.64 -13.15 2.95
C ALA A 144 23.02 -13.69 1.56
N GLY A 145 23.01 -12.85 0.52
CA GLY A 145 23.36 -13.25 -0.85
C GLY A 145 22.28 -14.08 -1.55
N LEU A 146 21.02 -14.04 -1.06
CA LEU A 146 19.92 -14.74 -1.70
C LEU A 146 19.45 -14.03 -2.97
N GLN A 147 19.06 -14.81 -3.97
CA GLN A 147 18.57 -14.29 -5.24
C GLN A 147 17.25 -13.52 -5.06
N ILE A 148 17.19 -12.34 -5.66
CA ILE A 148 16.00 -11.50 -5.76
C ILE A 148 15.40 -11.66 -7.15
N GLY A 149 14.08 -11.87 -7.21
CA GLY A 149 13.32 -12.08 -8.43
C GLY A 149 12.92 -10.78 -9.16
N PRO A 150 12.24 -10.90 -10.31
CA PRO A 150 11.86 -9.76 -11.15
C PRO A 150 10.88 -8.79 -10.48
N THR A 151 10.08 -9.22 -9.51
CA THR A 151 9.21 -8.32 -8.75
C THR A 151 9.92 -7.63 -7.58
N ARG A 152 11.23 -7.86 -7.44
CA ARG A 152 12.10 -7.41 -6.34
C ARG A 152 11.79 -8.11 -5.01
N ALA A 153 11.15 -9.27 -5.05
CA ALA A 153 10.94 -10.15 -3.92
C ALA A 153 11.98 -11.29 -3.92
N ILE A 154 12.09 -12.03 -2.82
CA ILE A 154 13.02 -13.17 -2.69
C ILE A 154 12.57 -14.27 -3.65
N ALA A 155 13.46 -14.70 -4.54
CA ALA A 155 13.17 -15.75 -5.51
C ALA A 155 13.00 -17.11 -4.79
N VAL A 156 11.84 -17.75 -5.00
CA VAL A 156 11.49 -19.03 -4.42
C VAL A 156 10.97 -20.01 -5.47
N ASP A 157 11.13 -21.30 -5.19
CA ASP A 157 10.51 -22.36 -5.98
C ASP A 157 9.04 -22.58 -5.56
N ARG A 158 8.38 -23.54 -6.20
CA ARG A 158 6.97 -23.85 -5.89
C ARG A 158 6.76 -24.51 -4.52
N PHE A 159 7.81 -24.84 -3.80
CA PHE A 159 7.76 -25.33 -2.42
C PHE A 159 8.11 -24.24 -1.41
N MET A 160 8.26 -22.99 -1.87
CA MET A 160 8.63 -21.81 -1.11
C MET A 160 10.08 -21.82 -0.60
N ARG A 161 10.95 -22.70 -1.15
CA ARG A 161 12.39 -22.72 -0.88
C ARG A 161 13.07 -21.63 -1.73
N THR A 162 14.05 -20.94 -1.17
CA THR A 162 14.81 -19.98 -1.97
C THR A 162 15.60 -20.69 -3.07
N ILE A 163 15.71 -20.01 -4.23
CA ILE A 163 16.46 -20.55 -5.38
C ILE A 163 17.95 -20.69 -5.05
N SER A 164 18.49 -19.84 -4.17
CA SER A 164 19.89 -19.84 -3.78
C SER A 164 20.26 -20.94 -2.80
N ASP A 165 19.34 -21.29 -1.88
CA ASP A 165 19.58 -22.32 -0.86
C ASP A 165 18.25 -23.04 -0.53
N PRO A 166 18.17 -24.37 -0.76
CA PRO A 166 16.93 -25.14 -0.53
C PRO A 166 16.59 -25.32 0.95
N HIS A 167 17.47 -24.96 1.88
CA HIS A 167 17.23 -25.02 3.32
C HIS A 167 16.64 -23.71 3.87
N ILE A 168 16.59 -22.65 3.05
CA ILE A 168 16.01 -21.36 3.40
C ILE A 168 14.66 -21.20 2.70
N PHE A 169 13.64 -20.82 3.46
CA PHE A 169 12.29 -20.59 2.94
C PHE A 169 11.92 -19.11 3.04
N ALA A 170 11.11 -18.63 2.10
CA ALA A 170 10.50 -17.32 2.16
C ALA A 170 9.02 -17.39 1.79
N CYS A 171 8.16 -16.61 2.49
CA CYS A 171 6.74 -16.53 2.23
C CYS A 171 6.16 -15.16 2.58
N GLY A 172 4.96 -14.88 2.12
CA GLY A 172 4.28 -13.61 2.31
C GLY A 172 4.82 -12.51 1.40
N ASP A 173 4.66 -11.24 1.79
CA ASP A 173 4.95 -10.08 0.93
C ASP A 173 6.40 -10.00 0.43
N CYS A 174 7.34 -10.63 1.13
CA CYS A 174 8.76 -10.63 0.73
C CYS A 174 9.14 -11.72 -0.27
N ALA A 175 8.26 -12.71 -0.52
CA ALA A 175 8.53 -13.81 -1.44
C ALA A 175 7.96 -13.55 -2.83
N GLU A 176 8.68 -13.99 -3.88
CA GLU A 176 8.22 -13.95 -5.26
C GLU A 176 6.94 -14.75 -5.43
N LYS A 177 5.99 -14.19 -6.18
CA LYS A 177 4.69 -14.80 -6.45
C LYS A 177 4.42 -14.93 -7.94
N TYR A 178 3.55 -15.87 -8.27
CA TYR A 178 3.11 -16.09 -9.65
C TYR A 178 1.59 -16.20 -9.68
N SER A 179 0.96 -15.51 -10.61
CA SER A 179 -0.47 -15.59 -10.83
C SER A 179 -0.86 -17.02 -11.22
N PHE A 180 -1.89 -17.55 -10.58
CA PHE A 180 -2.47 -18.86 -10.92
C PHE A 180 -2.95 -18.92 -12.37
N PHE A 181 -3.57 -17.86 -12.87
CA PHE A 181 -4.16 -17.82 -14.19
C PHE A 181 -3.14 -17.69 -15.33
N SER A 182 -2.13 -16.84 -15.14
CA SER A 182 -1.19 -16.50 -16.22
C SER A 182 0.19 -17.14 -16.06
N GLY A 183 0.52 -17.63 -14.86
CA GLY A 183 1.86 -18.11 -14.51
C GLY A 183 2.93 -17.02 -14.50
N LYS A 184 2.56 -15.75 -14.70
CA LYS A 184 3.49 -14.62 -14.70
C LYS A 184 3.80 -14.15 -13.27
N PRO A 185 4.97 -13.53 -13.03
CA PRO A 185 5.29 -12.90 -11.75
C PRO A 185 4.22 -11.89 -11.36
N SER A 186 3.83 -11.91 -10.08
CA SER A 186 2.82 -11.06 -9.49
C SER A 186 3.40 -10.25 -8.32
N ARG A 187 2.86 -9.04 -8.10
CA ARG A 187 3.22 -8.15 -6.98
C ARG A 187 2.15 -8.11 -5.90
N THR A 188 1.28 -9.09 -5.87
CA THR A 188 0.19 -9.16 -4.88
C THR A 188 0.73 -9.30 -3.47
N MET A 189 0.31 -8.41 -2.58
CA MET A 189 0.69 -8.38 -1.16
C MET A 189 -0.58 -8.44 -0.31
N LEU A 190 -1.03 -9.66 0.00
CA LEU A 190 -2.26 -9.91 0.76
C LEU A 190 -1.99 -10.85 1.94
N ALA A 191 -2.59 -10.56 3.08
CA ALA A 191 -2.46 -11.38 4.29
C ALA A 191 -3.00 -12.81 4.11
N SER A 192 -4.05 -12.97 3.31
CA SER A 192 -4.63 -14.28 2.96
C SER A 192 -3.64 -15.17 2.21
N ILE A 193 -2.94 -14.59 1.22
CA ILE A 193 -1.88 -15.26 0.45
C ILE A 193 -0.69 -15.58 1.35
N ALA A 194 -0.23 -14.61 2.14
CA ALA A 194 0.86 -14.80 3.09
C ALA A 194 0.57 -15.94 4.08
N GLY A 195 -0.66 -16.05 4.57
CA GLY A 195 -1.09 -17.14 5.44
C GLY A 195 -1.14 -18.50 4.74
N ALA A 196 -1.55 -18.54 3.46
CA ALA A 196 -1.53 -19.77 2.66
C ALA A 196 -0.10 -20.24 2.41
N GLU A 197 0.78 -19.33 1.98
CA GLU A 197 2.20 -19.62 1.76
C GLU A 197 2.90 -20.06 3.05
N GLY A 198 2.59 -19.42 4.19
CA GLY A 198 3.12 -19.82 5.51
C GLY A 198 2.75 -21.24 5.90
N ARG A 199 1.52 -21.69 5.57
CA ARG A 199 1.12 -23.10 5.76
C ARG A 199 1.91 -24.07 4.86
N ILE A 200 2.17 -23.68 3.60
CA ILE A 200 2.99 -24.47 2.67
C ILE A 200 4.42 -24.58 3.22
N VAL A 201 5.02 -23.47 3.65
CA VAL A 201 6.36 -23.48 4.27
C VAL A 201 6.40 -24.39 5.48
N GLY A 202 5.47 -24.22 6.43
CA GLY A 202 5.43 -25.03 7.66
C GLY A 202 5.33 -26.53 7.38
N ALA A 203 4.55 -26.92 6.37
CA ALA A 203 4.42 -28.33 5.98
C ALA A 203 5.65 -28.88 5.22
N ASN A 204 6.45 -28.01 4.60
CA ASN A 204 7.61 -28.39 3.78
C ASN A 204 8.95 -28.31 4.52
N LEU A 205 8.97 -27.91 5.79
CA LEU A 205 10.23 -27.73 6.53
C LEU A 205 11.09 -28.99 6.65
N PHE A 206 10.45 -30.17 6.75
CA PHE A 206 11.16 -31.44 6.92
C PHE A 206 11.07 -32.32 5.67
N ASP A 207 9.90 -32.38 5.05
CA ASP A 207 9.64 -33.14 3.82
C ASP A 207 8.85 -32.26 2.84
N THR A 208 9.17 -32.35 1.56
CA THR A 208 8.43 -31.67 0.50
C THR A 208 7.05 -32.32 0.30
N ARG A 209 5.98 -31.66 0.73
CA ARG A 209 4.61 -32.19 0.74
C ARG A 209 3.63 -31.38 -0.10
N TYR A 210 3.70 -30.06 0.00
CA TYR A 210 2.73 -29.17 -0.63
C TYR A 210 3.41 -28.22 -1.61
N ARG A 211 2.74 -28.05 -2.75
CA ARG A 211 3.19 -27.19 -3.83
C ARG A 211 2.32 -25.93 -3.91
N ASN A 212 2.94 -24.78 -4.02
CA ASN A 212 2.26 -23.54 -4.37
C ASN A 212 1.90 -23.58 -5.86
N CYS A 213 0.60 -23.53 -6.18
CA CYS A 213 0.10 -23.54 -7.55
C CYS A 213 -0.02 -22.13 -8.18
N GLY A 214 0.38 -21.12 -7.48
CA GLY A 214 0.18 -19.73 -7.83
C GLY A 214 -0.86 -19.07 -6.93
N GLU A 215 -0.98 -17.77 -7.03
CA GLU A 215 -1.91 -16.97 -6.23
C GLU A 215 -3.07 -16.44 -7.08
N ILE A 216 -4.20 -16.26 -6.42
CA ILE A 216 -5.37 -15.54 -6.94
C ILE A 216 -5.52 -14.31 -6.05
N GLY A 217 -5.31 -13.13 -6.63
CA GLY A 217 -5.48 -11.86 -5.93
C GLY A 217 -6.95 -11.55 -5.74
N VAL A 218 -7.42 -11.55 -4.49
CA VAL A 218 -8.77 -11.12 -4.13
C VAL A 218 -8.64 -9.85 -3.30
N PHE A 219 -9.05 -8.74 -3.89
CA PHE A 219 -8.97 -7.42 -3.27
C PHE A 219 -10.36 -6.93 -2.93
N SER A 220 -10.51 -6.31 -1.77
CA SER A 220 -11.76 -5.64 -1.40
C SER A 220 -11.48 -4.48 -0.46
N THR A 221 -12.31 -3.45 -0.56
CA THR A 221 -12.35 -2.32 0.36
C THR A 221 -13.79 -1.87 0.58
N ILE A 222 -14.02 -1.20 1.70
CA ILE A 222 -15.30 -0.55 2.00
C ILE A 222 -15.04 0.94 2.11
N ILE A 223 -15.79 1.73 1.34
CA ILE A 223 -15.77 3.20 1.39
C ILE A 223 -17.18 3.64 1.79
N GLY A 224 -17.32 4.26 2.95
CA GLY A 224 -18.64 4.52 3.51
C GLY A 224 -19.43 3.23 3.79
N GLU A 225 -20.52 3.04 3.04
CA GLU A 225 -21.36 1.84 3.12
C GLU A 225 -21.26 0.95 1.88
N GLN A 226 -20.41 1.31 0.91
CA GLN A 226 -20.25 0.56 -0.34
C GLN A 226 -18.97 -0.27 -0.33
N ALA A 227 -19.12 -1.54 -0.72
CA ALA A 227 -17.99 -2.47 -0.89
C ALA A 227 -17.56 -2.50 -2.36
N PHE A 228 -16.26 -2.43 -2.59
CA PHE A 228 -15.61 -2.58 -3.90
C PHE A 228 -14.66 -3.76 -3.82
N GLY A 229 -14.67 -4.62 -4.82
CA GLY A 229 -13.79 -5.78 -4.85
C GLY A 229 -13.52 -6.27 -6.27
N CYS A 230 -12.39 -6.96 -6.42
CA CYS A 230 -11.99 -7.59 -7.67
C CYS A 230 -11.22 -8.87 -7.41
N ILE A 231 -11.14 -9.69 -8.45
CA ILE A 231 -10.32 -10.92 -8.51
C ILE A 231 -9.36 -10.77 -9.70
N GLN A 232 -8.07 -10.99 -9.45
CA GLN A 232 -7.00 -10.90 -10.47
C GLN A 232 -6.16 -12.17 -10.50
#